data_3d01a5103fd46c8830152c22f8be7781
#
_entry.id   3d01a5103fd46c8830152c22f8be7781
#
_cell.length_a   1.000
_cell.length_b   1.000
_cell.length_c   1.000
_cell.angle_alpha   90.00
_cell.angle_beta   90.00
_cell.angle_gamma   90.00
#
_symmetry.space_group_name_H-M   'P 1'
#
loop_
_entity.id
_entity.type
_entity.pdbx_description
1 polymer ?
#
loop_
_entity_poly.entity_id
_entity_poly.type
_entity_poly.pdbx_seq_one_letter_code
_entity_poly.pdbx_strand_id
1 'polypeptide(L)'
;MKKIRMSMLAVCMAALAGCAQTNAQTLSKEQVAPYELSESETQLLEAFGMDQNSQIVSFCAPETVITVTARVYKLKEDLNWEIIGDGSMSIGKEKEPAEQISGSFTMQIQDDRSIDFHINMAGQGAFSTKDIGENQEYTIEGKAFLKEAQKIELGKEIPVSVLVYDNGNSMRSYTTEDYFEPEKFKDMD
;
A
#
# COMPACT_ATOMS: atom_id res chain seq x y z
N MET A 1 17.22 51.59 -25.45
CA MET A 1 16.41 50.96 -24.40
C MET A 1 15.78 49.61 -24.81
N LYS A 2 16.35 48.84 -25.74
CA LYS A 2 15.79 47.51 -26.19
C LYS A 2 16.55 46.29 -25.66
N LYS A 3 17.69 46.46 -25.01
CA LYS A 3 18.55 45.33 -24.57
C LYS A 3 18.27 44.79 -23.14
N ILE A 4 17.58 45.56 -22.30
CA ILE A 4 17.31 45.15 -20.89
C ILE A 4 16.13 44.20 -20.77
N ARG A 5 15.17 44.22 -21.73
CA ARG A 5 13.99 43.33 -21.68
C ARG A 5 14.27 41.88 -22.07
N MET A 6 15.35 41.63 -22.81
CA MET A 6 15.68 40.26 -23.27
C MET A 6 16.47 39.46 -22.24
N SER A 7 17.22 40.16 -21.34
CA SER A 7 17.94 39.50 -20.23
C SER A 7 17.00 38.97 -19.12
N MET A 8 15.87 39.63 -18.92
CA MET A 8 14.91 39.25 -17.85
C MET A 8 14.09 38.05 -18.22
N LEU A 9 13.86 37.79 -19.52
CA LEU A 9 13.11 36.62 -20.00
C LEU A 9 13.93 35.30 -19.91
N ALA A 10 15.26 35.40 -20.06
CA ALA A 10 16.17 34.25 -19.96
C ALA A 10 16.34 33.72 -18.52
N VAL A 11 16.26 34.61 -17.54
CA VAL A 11 16.39 34.27 -16.11
C VAL A 11 15.12 33.55 -15.60
N CYS A 12 13.93 33.91 -16.11
CA CYS A 12 12.69 33.26 -15.71
C CYS A 12 12.56 31.81 -16.26
N MET A 13 13.18 31.48 -17.40
CA MET A 13 13.12 30.11 -17.94
C MET A 13 14.10 29.16 -17.26
N ALA A 14 15.18 29.65 -16.66
CA ALA A 14 16.11 28.77 -15.92
C ALA A 14 15.57 28.35 -14.53
N ALA A 15 14.58 29.05 -14.00
CA ALA A 15 13.96 28.69 -12.70
C ALA A 15 12.84 27.63 -12.79
N LEU A 16 12.40 27.28 -14.00
CA LEU A 16 11.33 26.29 -14.19
C LEU A 16 11.84 24.85 -14.47
N ALA A 17 13.17 24.66 -14.55
CA ALA A 17 13.75 23.33 -14.79
C ALA A 17 14.04 22.53 -13.50
N GLY A 18 13.54 22.96 -12.36
CA GLY A 18 13.93 22.44 -11.05
C GLY A 18 12.83 21.85 -10.19
N CYS A 19 11.75 21.29 -10.73
CA CYS A 19 10.77 20.60 -9.90
C CYS A 19 10.03 19.54 -10.70
N ALA A 20 10.68 18.43 -10.97
CA ALA A 20 10.04 17.17 -11.27
C ALA A 20 10.92 16.02 -10.75
N GLN A 21 11.17 16.03 -9.44
CA GLN A 21 11.53 14.82 -8.74
C GLN A 21 10.26 14.35 -8.04
N THR A 22 9.50 13.51 -8.70
CA THR A 22 8.64 12.56 -8.02
C THR A 22 9.57 11.67 -7.22
N ASN A 23 9.72 11.96 -5.94
CA ASN A 23 10.45 11.11 -4.99
C ASN A 23 9.62 9.85 -4.71
N ALA A 24 9.31 9.07 -5.74
CA ALA A 24 8.94 7.69 -5.52
C ALA A 24 10.21 7.00 -5.01
N GLN A 25 10.18 6.45 -3.81
CA GLN A 25 11.28 5.64 -3.29
C GLN A 25 11.53 4.49 -4.27
N THR A 26 12.60 4.60 -5.04
CA THR A 26 12.94 3.58 -6.04
C THR A 26 13.70 2.46 -5.33
N LEU A 27 13.09 1.30 -5.22
CA LEU A 27 13.74 0.11 -4.69
C LEU A 27 14.72 -0.44 -5.72
N SER A 28 15.94 -0.77 -5.27
CA SER A 28 17.00 -1.35 -6.10
C SER A 28 16.98 -2.88 -6.15
N LYS A 29 16.04 -3.52 -5.44
CA LYS A 29 15.90 -4.98 -5.33
C LYS A 29 14.46 -5.39 -5.57
N GLU A 30 14.26 -6.59 -6.04
CA GLU A 30 12.95 -7.24 -6.22
C GLU A 30 12.30 -7.54 -4.87
N GLN A 31 11.58 -6.55 -4.35
CA GLN A 31 11.02 -6.59 -3.00
C GLN A 31 9.78 -5.68 -2.87
N VAL A 32 9.03 -5.92 -1.80
CA VAL A 32 8.05 -4.99 -1.24
C VAL A 32 8.63 -4.45 0.06
N ALA A 33 8.56 -3.16 0.30
CA ALA A 33 9.08 -2.52 1.51
C ALA A 33 8.15 -1.42 2.00
N PRO A 34 8.08 -1.14 3.31
CA PRO A 34 7.44 0.07 3.80
C PRO A 34 8.02 1.31 3.09
N TYR A 35 7.16 2.26 2.73
CA TYR A 35 7.61 3.55 2.21
C TYR A 35 8.17 4.37 3.37
N GLU A 36 9.38 4.89 3.19
CA GLU A 36 10.01 5.77 4.18
C GLU A 36 9.46 7.19 4.04
N LEU A 37 8.51 7.55 4.89
CA LEU A 37 7.93 8.88 4.92
C LEU A 37 8.95 9.90 5.41
N SER A 38 9.06 11.03 4.72
CA SER A 38 9.73 12.21 5.24
C SER A 38 8.91 12.83 6.39
N GLU A 39 9.53 13.69 7.17
CA GLU A 39 8.85 14.40 8.27
C GLU A 39 7.62 15.20 7.77
N SER A 40 7.74 15.86 6.61
CA SER A 40 6.62 16.60 6.01
C SER A 40 5.49 15.72 5.51
N GLU A 41 5.78 14.52 4.98
CA GLU A 41 4.76 13.56 4.57
C GLU A 41 4.05 12.96 5.79
N THR A 42 4.79 12.67 6.86
CA THR A 42 4.21 12.22 8.13
C THR A 42 3.25 13.27 8.69
N GLN A 43 3.67 14.54 8.77
CA GLN A 43 2.81 15.62 9.23
C GLN A 43 1.56 15.80 8.36
N LEU A 44 1.68 15.57 7.05
CA LEU A 44 0.54 15.63 6.15
C LEU A 44 -0.47 14.51 6.44
N LEU A 45 -0.01 13.27 6.62
CA LEU A 45 -0.88 12.14 6.97
C LEU A 45 -1.54 12.35 8.34
N GLU A 46 -0.81 12.85 9.34
CA GLU A 46 -1.35 13.21 10.66
C GLU A 46 -2.43 14.29 10.55
N ALA A 47 -2.21 15.34 9.73
CA ALA A 47 -3.17 16.40 9.53
C ALA A 47 -4.49 15.93 8.91
N PHE A 48 -4.46 14.83 8.14
CA PHE A 48 -5.65 14.19 7.57
C PHE A 48 -6.18 13.04 8.43
N GLY A 49 -5.57 12.74 9.59
CA GLY A 49 -5.94 11.61 10.45
C GLY A 49 -5.71 10.24 9.82
N MET A 50 -4.79 10.16 8.85
CA MET A 50 -4.52 8.94 8.08
C MET A 50 -3.34 8.14 8.63
N ASP A 51 -2.55 8.69 9.52
CA ASP A 51 -1.31 8.11 10.05
C ASP A 51 -1.51 6.75 10.73
N GLN A 52 -2.63 6.57 11.43
CA GLN A 52 -2.97 5.34 12.15
C GLN A 52 -3.76 4.31 11.33
N ASN A 53 -4.35 4.75 10.22
CA ASN A 53 -5.31 3.96 9.45
C ASN A 53 -4.84 3.70 8.02
N SER A 54 -3.61 4.08 7.68
CA SER A 54 -3.10 3.88 6.32
C SER A 54 -1.69 3.32 6.31
N GLN A 55 -1.34 2.70 5.21
CA GLN A 55 0.02 2.29 4.92
C GLN A 55 0.36 2.56 3.46
N ILE A 56 1.60 2.96 3.24
CA ILE A 56 2.22 3.05 1.94
C ILE A 56 3.36 2.04 1.89
N VAL A 57 3.38 1.22 0.85
CA VAL A 57 4.52 0.34 0.56
C VAL A 57 5.02 0.62 -0.85
N SER A 58 6.32 0.54 -1.03
CA SER A 58 6.96 0.54 -2.34
C SER A 58 7.21 -0.89 -2.81
N PHE A 59 7.16 -1.12 -4.10
CA PHE A 59 7.53 -2.41 -4.67
C PHE A 59 8.34 -2.26 -5.95
N CYS A 60 9.20 -3.26 -6.19
CA CYS A 60 9.93 -3.45 -7.43
C CYS A 60 9.83 -4.94 -7.76
N ALA A 61 9.09 -5.28 -8.80
CA ALA A 61 8.83 -6.66 -9.18
C ALA A 61 9.95 -7.22 -10.09
N PRO A 62 10.11 -8.57 -10.16
CA PRO A 62 10.95 -9.19 -11.17
C PRO A 62 10.55 -8.76 -12.60
N GLU A 63 11.52 -8.68 -13.52
CA GLU A 63 11.29 -8.26 -14.91
C GLU A 63 10.28 -9.13 -15.67
N THR A 64 10.07 -10.35 -15.23
CA THR A 64 9.09 -11.28 -15.84
C THR A 64 7.65 -11.02 -15.40
N VAL A 65 7.43 -10.16 -14.40
CA VAL A 65 6.09 -9.83 -13.89
C VAL A 65 5.43 -8.81 -14.80
N ILE A 66 4.20 -9.09 -15.18
CA ILE A 66 3.35 -8.19 -15.96
C ILE A 66 2.11 -7.75 -15.20
N THR A 67 1.82 -8.39 -14.07
CA THR A 67 0.61 -8.11 -13.27
C THR A 67 0.96 -8.04 -11.80
N VAL A 68 0.46 -6.99 -11.14
CA VAL A 68 0.45 -6.85 -9.68
C VAL A 68 -1.00 -6.95 -9.22
N THR A 69 -1.25 -7.79 -8.22
CA THR A 69 -2.58 -7.98 -7.64
C THR A 69 -2.54 -7.68 -6.15
N ALA A 70 -3.46 -6.86 -5.67
CA ALA A 70 -3.73 -6.68 -4.25
C ALA A 70 -5.02 -7.42 -3.90
N ARG A 71 -5.05 -8.06 -2.73
CA ARG A 71 -6.21 -8.80 -2.24
C ARG A 71 -6.47 -8.49 -0.77
N VAL A 72 -7.74 -8.48 -0.42
CA VAL A 72 -8.19 -8.40 0.96
C VAL A 72 -8.87 -9.71 1.32
N TYR A 73 -8.44 -10.27 2.43
CA TYR A 73 -8.94 -11.54 2.95
C TYR A 73 -9.67 -11.33 4.26
N LYS A 74 -10.72 -12.11 4.49
CA LYS A 74 -11.38 -12.25 5.78
C LYS A 74 -11.17 -13.68 6.29
N LEU A 75 -10.75 -13.81 7.54
CA LEU A 75 -10.68 -15.13 8.20
C LEU A 75 -12.08 -15.57 8.60
N LYS A 76 -12.44 -16.80 8.25
CA LYS A 76 -13.71 -17.42 8.63
C LYS A 76 -13.57 -18.27 9.89
N GLU A 77 -14.68 -18.64 10.49
CA GLU A 77 -14.74 -19.52 11.67
C GLU A 77 -14.02 -20.88 11.46
N ASP A 78 -13.99 -21.36 10.21
CA ASP A 78 -13.28 -22.59 9.83
C ASP A 78 -11.76 -22.40 9.63
N LEU A 79 -11.25 -21.21 9.97
CA LEU A 79 -9.85 -20.79 9.83
C LEU A 79 -9.36 -20.75 8.37
N ASN A 80 -10.27 -20.66 7.41
CA ASN A 80 -9.93 -20.45 6.01
C ASN A 80 -10.06 -18.97 5.64
N TRP A 81 -9.11 -18.48 4.86
CA TRP A 81 -9.15 -17.16 4.30
C TRP A 81 -10.10 -17.06 3.11
N GLU A 82 -11.02 -16.12 3.14
CA GLU A 82 -11.93 -15.79 2.04
C GLU A 82 -11.55 -14.46 1.43
N ILE A 83 -11.46 -14.39 0.09
CA ILE A 83 -11.22 -13.13 -0.62
C ILE A 83 -12.51 -12.30 -0.58
N ILE A 84 -12.42 -11.09 0.01
CA ILE A 84 -13.54 -10.14 0.11
C ILE A 84 -13.34 -8.91 -0.76
N GLY A 85 -12.18 -8.77 -1.36
CA GLY A 85 -11.85 -7.70 -2.31
C GLY A 85 -10.53 -7.98 -3.02
N ASP A 86 -10.47 -7.62 -4.29
CA ASP A 86 -9.25 -7.71 -5.07
C ASP A 86 -9.16 -6.61 -6.11
N GLY A 87 -7.94 -6.32 -6.54
CA GLY A 87 -7.67 -5.40 -7.63
C GLY A 87 -6.34 -5.73 -8.28
N SER A 88 -6.28 -5.61 -9.60
CA SER A 88 -5.08 -5.93 -10.38
C SER A 88 -4.76 -4.86 -11.38
N MET A 89 -3.47 -4.64 -11.59
CA MET A 89 -2.95 -3.81 -12.68
C MET A 89 -1.92 -4.59 -13.48
N SER A 90 -1.99 -4.48 -14.80
CA SER A 90 -1.08 -5.15 -15.72
C SER A 90 -0.42 -4.16 -16.66
N ILE A 91 0.87 -4.36 -16.96
CA ILE A 91 1.63 -3.60 -17.95
C ILE A 91 2.30 -4.57 -18.91
N GLY A 92 2.17 -4.28 -20.22
CA GLY A 92 2.78 -5.12 -21.25
C GLY A 92 1.91 -6.32 -21.61
N LYS A 93 2.55 -7.27 -22.27
CA LYS A 93 1.96 -8.55 -22.67
C LYS A 93 2.84 -9.69 -22.16
N GLU A 94 2.25 -10.85 -21.90
CA GLU A 94 2.92 -12.02 -21.35
C GLU A 94 4.23 -12.41 -22.09
N LYS A 95 4.31 -12.16 -23.37
CA LYS A 95 5.50 -12.45 -24.21
C LYS A 95 6.42 -11.25 -24.45
N GLU A 96 6.01 -10.06 -24.06
CA GLU A 96 6.74 -8.81 -24.29
C GLU A 96 6.51 -7.91 -23.05
N PRO A 97 7.12 -8.24 -21.89
CA PRO A 97 7.10 -7.34 -20.74
C PRO A 97 7.79 -6.03 -21.16
N ALA A 98 7.13 -4.91 -20.92
CA ALA A 98 7.60 -3.62 -21.43
C ALA A 98 8.82 -3.12 -20.66
N GLU A 99 8.71 -3.10 -19.33
CA GLU A 99 9.73 -2.64 -18.38
C GLU A 99 9.52 -3.34 -17.05
N GLN A 100 10.53 -3.32 -16.20
CA GLN A 100 10.41 -3.81 -14.82
C GLN A 100 9.33 -3.00 -14.08
N ILE A 101 8.33 -3.70 -13.56
CA ILE A 101 7.24 -3.07 -12.82
C ILE A 101 7.74 -2.61 -11.46
N SER A 102 7.64 -1.31 -11.21
CA SER A 102 7.88 -0.70 -9.91
C SER A 102 6.81 0.34 -9.60
N GLY A 103 6.60 0.60 -8.33
CA GLY A 103 5.59 1.56 -7.92
C GLY A 103 5.31 1.57 -6.43
N SER A 104 4.12 2.02 -6.08
CA SER A 104 3.62 2.00 -4.72
C SER A 104 2.22 1.39 -4.63
N PHE A 105 1.97 0.77 -3.51
CA PHE A 105 0.66 0.36 -3.06
C PHE A 105 0.31 1.18 -1.82
N THR A 106 -0.89 1.74 -1.81
CA THR A 106 -1.40 2.47 -0.65
C THR A 106 -2.71 1.85 -0.20
N MET A 107 -2.92 1.76 1.09
CA MET A 107 -4.18 1.34 1.67
C MET A 107 -4.62 2.30 2.76
N GLN A 108 -5.93 2.45 2.91
CA GLN A 108 -6.56 3.22 3.97
C GLN A 108 -7.77 2.45 4.51
N ILE A 109 -7.83 2.32 5.82
CA ILE A 109 -8.98 1.77 6.54
C ILE A 109 -9.94 2.91 6.82
N GLN A 110 -11.17 2.79 6.38
CA GLN A 110 -12.24 3.76 6.58
C GLN A 110 -12.96 3.54 7.92
N ASP A 111 -13.75 4.51 8.35
CA ASP A 111 -14.51 4.43 9.59
C ASP A 111 -15.55 3.29 9.58
N ASP A 112 -16.05 2.92 8.40
CA ASP A 112 -16.95 1.78 8.19
C ASP A 112 -16.21 0.46 8.01
N ARG A 113 -14.90 0.45 8.28
CA ARG A 113 -13.97 -0.68 8.11
C ARG A 113 -13.77 -1.15 6.67
N SER A 114 -14.35 -0.48 5.68
CA SER A 114 -13.96 -0.72 4.30
C SER A 114 -12.49 -0.35 4.11
N ILE A 115 -11.85 -0.97 3.14
CA ILE A 115 -10.46 -0.68 2.80
C ILE A 115 -10.41 -0.13 1.39
N ASP A 116 -9.97 1.11 1.29
CA ASP A 116 -9.60 1.70 0.01
C ASP A 116 -8.13 1.42 -0.26
N PHE A 117 -7.81 0.98 -1.48
CA PHE A 117 -6.43 0.75 -1.85
C PHE A 117 -6.16 1.13 -3.30
N HIS A 118 -4.92 1.55 -3.52
CA HIS A 118 -4.46 1.99 -4.83
C HIS A 118 -3.16 1.28 -5.20
N ILE A 119 -3.07 0.89 -6.47
CA ILE A 119 -1.83 0.42 -7.08
C ILE A 119 -1.37 1.52 -8.03
N ASN A 120 -0.21 2.09 -7.77
CA ASN A 120 0.41 3.13 -8.58
C ASN A 120 1.65 2.58 -9.26
N MET A 121 1.63 2.54 -10.59
CA MET A 121 2.72 2.10 -11.45
C MET A 121 2.90 3.12 -12.59
N ALA A 122 3.02 2.70 -13.84
CA ALA A 122 2.91 3.59 -15.00
C ALA A 122 1.52 4.24 -15.15
N GLY A 123 0.53 3.76 -14.40
CA GLY A 123 -0.81 4.28 -14.23
C GLY A 123 -1.28 4.07 -12.80
N GLN A 124 -2.51 4.42 -12.50
CA GLN A 124 -3.13 4.26 -11.20
C GLN A 124 -4.39 3.42 -11.30
N GLY A 125 -4.51 2.40 -10.45
CA GLY A 125 -5.74 1.66 -10.17
C GLY A 125 -6.23 1.98 -8.76
N ALA A 126 -7.52 2.27 -8.61
CA ALA A 126 -8.19 2.51 -7.34
C ALA A 126 -9.25 1.43 -7.13
N PHE A 127 -9.27 0.85 -5.96
CA PHE A 127 -10.14 -0.26 -5.58
C PHE A 127 -10.67 -0.03 -4.17
N SER A 128 -11.83 -0.61 -3.86
CA SER A 128 -12.42 -0.55 -2.53
C SER A 128 -13.04 -1.90 -2.20
N THR A 129 -12.89 -2.34 -0.96
CA THR A 129 -13.69 -3.45 -0.44
C THR A 129 -15.06 -2.91 -0.02
N LYS A 130 -16.08 -3.72 -0.19
CA LYS A 130 -17.35 -3.46 0.48
C LYS A 130 -17.25 -3.98 1.90
N ASP A 131 -18.03 -3.37 2.77
CA ASP A 131 -18.25 -3.68 4.18
C ASP A 131 -17.61 -5.00 4.67
N ILE A 132 -16.57 -4.89 5.51
CA ILE A 132 -15.82 -6.05 6.03
C ILE A 132 -16.57 -6.76 7.14
N GLY A 133 -17.58 -6.15 7.71
CA GLY A 133 -18.37 -6.71 8.80
C GLY A 133 -19.67 -5.96 8.98
N GLU A 134 -20.71 -6.67 9.34
CA GLU A 134 -21.96 -6.11 9.83
C GLU A 134 -21.69 -5.06 10.91
N ASN A 135 -22.65 -4.18 11.20
CA ASN A 135 -22.62 -3.12 12.22
C ASN A 135 -22.31 -3.63 13.64
N GLN A 136 -21.31 -4.47 13.79
CA GLN A 136 -20.88 -5.07 15.04
C GLN A 136 -19.90 -4.12 15.72
N GLU A 137 -20.21 -3.71 16.95
CA GLU A 137 -19.26 -2.98 17.78
C GLU A 137 -18.24 -3.98 18.32
N TYR A 138 -16.96 -3.69 18.12
CA TYR A 138 -15.87 -4.45 18.72
C TYR A 138 -15.25 -3.65 19.85
N THR A 139 -14.80 -4.36 20.89
CA THR A 139 -14.13 -3.76 22.04
C THR A 139 -12.65 -3.58 21.82
N ILE A 140 -12.08 -4.39 20.93
CA ILE A 140 -10.65 -4.42 20.62
C ILE A 140 -10.46 -4.25 19.13
N GLU A 141 -9.57 -3.34 18.77
CA GLU A 141 -9.05 -3.20 17.40
C GLU A 141 -7.52 -3.32 17.44
N GLY A 142 -6.99 -4.26 16.65
CA GLY A 142 -5.56 -4.45 16.45
C GLY A 142 -5.19 -4.21 14.99
N LYS A 143 -4.06 -3.53 14.77
CA LYS A 143 -3.53 -3.28 13.43
C LYS A 143 -2.06 -3.61 13.41
N ALA A 144 -1.63 -4.38 12.43
CA ALA A 144 -0.23 -4.62 12.15
C ALA A 144 0.05 -4.31 10.69
N PHE A 145 1.11 -3.56 10.46
CA PHE A 145 1.58 -3.17 9.14
C PHE A 145 2.94 -3.77 8.85
N LEU A 146 3.25 -3.97 7.58
CA LEU A 146 4.56 -4.41 7.13
C LEU A 146 5.63 -3.45 7.66
N LYS A 147 6.63 -3.99 8.37
CA LYS A 147 7.71 -3.21 9.00
C LYS A 147 9.06 -3.36 8.31
N GLU A 148 9.27 -4.48 7.63
CA GLU A 148 10.53 -4.82 7.00
C GLU A 148 10.32 -5.21 5.54
N ALA A 149 11.36 -5.00 4.73
CA ALA A 149 11.33 -5.38 3.34
C ALA A 149 11.21 -6.89 3.16
N GLN A 150 10.33 -7.32 2.27
CA GLN A 150 10.08 -8.71 1.93
C GLN A 150 10.47 -8.97 0.47
N LYS A 151 11.23 -10.03 0.22
CA LYS A 151 11.60 -10.44 -1.14
C LYS A 151 10.37 -10.93 -1.89
N ILE A 152 10.21 -10.48 -3.14
CA ILE A 152 9.14 -10.98 -4.02
C ILE A 152 9.50 -12.36 -4.52
N GLU A 153 8.60 -13.31 -4.33
CA GLU A 153 8.63 -14.63 -4.93
C GLU A 153 7.35 -14.82 -5.75
N LEU A 154 7.52 -15.21 -7.02
CA LEU A 154 6.38 -15.36 -7.93
C LEU A 154 5.36 -16.37 -7.41
N GLY A 155 4.09 -15.97 -7.43
CA GLY A 155 2.98 -16.81 -6.95
C GLY A 155 2.86 -16.91 -5.44
N LYS A 156 3.70 -16.20 -4.67
CA LYS A 156 3.54 -16.06 -3.22
C LYS A 156 2.97 -14.71 -2.84
N GLU A 157 2.14 -14.71 -1.85
CA GLU A 157 1.56 -13.50 -1.28
C GLU A 157 2.50 -12.91 -0.23
N ILE A 158 2.50 -11.59 -0.15
CA ILE A 158 3.22 -10.82 0.87
C ILE A 158 2.16 -10.05 1.65
N PRO A 159 1.85 -10.45 2.89
CA PRO A 159 0.89 -9.74 3.71
C PRO A 159 1.48 -8.39 4.13
N VAL A 160 0.78 -7.31 3.78
CA VAL A 160 1.21 -5.94 4.08
C VAL A 160 0.48 -5.36 5.27
N SER A 161 -0.68 -5.91 5.62
CA SER A 161 -1.43 -5.52 6.83
C SER A 161 -2.24 -6.69 7.38
N VAL A 162 -2.39 -6.72 8.69
CA VAL A 162 -3.33 -7.59 9.42
C VAL A 162 -4.17 -6.69 10.32
N LEU A 163 -5.49 -6.82 10.19
CA LEU A 163 -6.48 -6.13 11.01
C LEU A 163 -7.21 -7.16 11.86
N VAL A 164 -7.37 -6.84 13.12
CA VAL A 164 -7.99 -7.72 14.11
C VAL A 164 -9.07 -6.96 14.83
N TYR A 165 -10.27 -7.52 14.84
CA TYR A 165 -11.42 -7.02 15.57
C TYR A 165 -11.92 -8.11 16.51
N ASP A 166 -12.08 -7.81 17.80
CA ASP A 166 -12.39 -8.78 18.82
C ASP A 166 -13.29 -8.16 19.91
N ASN A 167 -14.13 -8.97 20.53
CA ASN A 167 -15.00 -8.59 21.65
C ASN A 167 -14.47 -9.07 23.00
N GLY A 168 -13.29 -9.71 23.02
CA GLY A 168 -12.62 -10.16 24.23
C GLY A 168 -12.19 -9.02 25.16
N ASN A 169 -11.47 -9.37 26.19
CA ASN A 169 -10.94 -8.44 27.19
C ASN A 169 -9.39 -8.43 27.26
N SER A 170 -8.73 -9.12 26.33
CA SER A 170 -7.27 -9.19 26.27
C SER A 170 -6.79 -8.99 24.83
N MET A 171 -5.86 -8.05 24.65
CA MET A 171 -5.24 -7.79 23.37
C MET A 171 -3.94 -8.59 23.24
N ARG A 172 -3.78 -9.27 22.11
CA ARG A 172 -2.52 -9.89 21.70
C ARG A 172 -1.81 -9.00 20.68
N SER A 173 -0.51 -9.10 20.62
CA SER A 173 0.28 -8.44 19.56
C SER A 173 0.32 -9.34 18.34
N TYR A 174 -0.02 -8.78 17.17
CA TYR A 174 0.00 -9.47 15.89
C TYR A 174 1.05 -8.86 14.97
N THR A 175 1.46 -9.64 13.98
CA THR A 175 2.37 -9.23 12.89
C THR A 175 1.74 -9.60 11.55
N THR A 176 2.30 -9.10 10.46
CA THR A 176 1.82 -9.46 9.12
C THR A 176 2.06 -10.94 8.80
N GLU A 177 3.09 -11.56 9.37
CA GLU A 177 3.42 -12.98 9.20
C GLU A 177 2.36 -13.92 9.79
N ASP A 178 1.56 -13.44 10.76
CA ASP A 178 0.49 -14.23 11.37
C ASP A 178 -0.61 -14.61 10.36
N TYR A 179 -0.67 -13.92 9.20
CA TYR A 179 -1.49 -14.34 8.06
C TYR A 179 -1.26 -15.81 7.66
N PHE A 180 -0.04 -16.32 7.80
CA PHE A 180 0.32 -17.70 7.45
C PHE A 180 0.01 -18.70 8.55
N GLU A 181 -0.46 -18.22 9.71
CA GLU A 181 -0.76 -19.02 10.88
C GLU A 181 -2.17 -18.75 11.42
N PRO A 182 -3.23 -19.08 10.65
CA PRO A 182 -4.62 -18.73 11.00
C PRO A 182 -5.07 -19.30 12.35
N GLU A 183 -4.44 -20.38 12.83
CA GLU A 183 -4.70 -20.94 14.15
C GLU A 183 -4.43 -19.98 15.33
N LYS A 184 -3.61 -18.94 15.11
CA LYS A 184 -3.36 -17.91 16.13
C LYS A 184 -4.59 -17.06 16.44
N PHE A 185 -5.57 -17.06 15.56
CA PHE A 185 -6.80 -16.29 15.68
C PHE A 185 -7.99 -17.11 16.19
N LYS A 186 -7.79 -18.39 16.54
CA LYS A 186 -8.84 -19.34 16.88
C LYS A 186 -9.66 -18.98 18.13
N ASP A 187 -9.03 -18.31 19.11
CA ASP A 187 -9.66 -18.00 20.40
C ASP A 187 -10.13 -16.53 20.45
N MET A 188 -10.45 -15.95 19.30
CA MET A 188 -11.03 -14.62 19.19
C MET A 188 -12.56 -14.74 19.23
N ASP A 189 -13.21 -13.90 20.05
CA ASP A 189 -14.67 -13.87 20.25
C ASP A 189 -15.39 -12.97 19.23
#